data_f04167fe65014e78b6454031c6e6df61
#
_entry.id   f04167fe65014e78b6454031c6e6df61
#
_cell.length_a   1.000
_cell.length_b   1.000
_cell.length_c   1.000
_cell.angle_alpha   90.00
_cell.angle_beta   90.00
_cell.angle_gamma   90.00
#
_symmetry.space_group_name_H-M   'P 1'
#
loop_
_entity.id
_entity.type
_entity.pdbx_description
1 polymer ?
#
loop_
_entity_poly.entity_id
_entity_poly.type
_entity_poly.pdbx_seq_one_letter_code
_entity_poly.pdbx_strand_id
1 'polypeptide(L)'
;MDYGKHPVQTGCLLNFNIMGNYDQYFEANRELWNQRAIVHKSSDFYNLAGFKAGETVLTPIELNEIDDVKDKKMLHLQCHFGMDSLDWARRGALVTGVDLSDTAINEARILNKELGLTAEFVCCNVLDTADHVKSQFDIVFTSYGTIGWLPDLKPWANMIARMLKRGGLFYIAEFHPVVWMFDDEFTHIKYAYENKEVIVTENQGTYTDRNADIRGKEYSWNHSISEVLNALIGSGLTIESFNEFMYSPYPCFQQVIEFEKGKWHIKGMEGKIPMVYSIRAVKQ
;
A
#
# COMPACT_ATOMS: atom_id res chain seq x y z
N MET A 1 -57.66 16.23 -28.70
CA MET A 1 -57.29 15.24 -27.72
C MET A 1 -55.77 15.31 -27.63
N ASP A 2 -55.37 15.90 -26.57
CA ASP A 2 -53.97 16.37 -26.34
C ASP A 2 -53.23 15.28 -25.54
N TYR A 3 -52.15 14.74 -26.07
CA TYR A 3 -51.28 13.81 -25.37
C TYR A 3 -50.06 14.57 -24.85
N GLY A 4 -50.17 14.99 -23.60
CA GLY A 4 -49.07 15.60 -22.87
C GLY A 4 -47.81 14.70 -22.80
N LYS A 5 -46.71 15.21 -23.32
CA LYS A 5 -45.37 14.63 -23.14
C LYS A 5 -44.86 14.97 -21.73
N HIS A 6 -44.69 13.96 -20.89
CA HIS A 6 -43.91 14.09 -19.66
C HIS A 6 -42.41 14.00 -19.99
N PRO A 7 -41.58 14.88 -19.47
CA PRO A 7 -40.11 14.75 -19.61
C PRO A 7 -39.61 13.62 -18.68
N VAL A 8 -38.89 12.71 -19.27
CA VAL A 8 -38.12 11.72 -18.55
C VAL A 8 -36.95 12.43 -17.83
N GLN A 9 -37.09 12.59 -16.53
CA GLN A 9 -35.95 12.95 -15.68
C GLN A 9 -35.01 11.75 -15.59
N THR A 10 -33.93 11.80 -16.36
CA THR A 10 -32.76 10.95 -16.13
C THR A 10 -32.03 11.45 -14.88
N GLY A 11 -32.52 11.05 -13.72
CA GLY A 11 -31.82 11.22 -12.47
C GLY A 11 -30.60 10.30 -12.47
N CYS A 12 -29.44 10.90 -12.57
CA CYS A 12 -28.17 10.25 -12.22
C CYS A 12 -28.22 9.92 -10.72
N LEU A 13 -28.70 8.74 -10.37
CA LEU A 13 -28.56 8.18 -9.02
C LEU A 13 -27.08 7.80 -8.87
N LEU A 14 -26.29 8.73 -8.40
CA LEU A 14 -24.97 8.49 -7.90
C LEU A 14 -25.06 7.45 -6.77
N ASN A 15 -24.32 6.37 -6.93
CA ASN A 15 -24.14 5.32 -5.94
C ASN A 15 -23.42 5.85 -4.69
N PHE A 16 -24.13 6.60 -3.85
CA PHE A 16 -23.63 7.06 -2.54
C PHE A 16 -23.68 5.97 -1.45
N ASN A 17 -24.20 4.78 -1.75
CA ASN A 17 -24.45 3.75 -0.73
C ASN A 17 -23.41 2.62 -0.63
N ILE A 18 -22.34 2.64 -1.42
CA ILE A 18 -21.31 1.57 -1.33
C ILE A 18 -20.22 1.97 -0.33
N MET A 19 -19.86 3.25 -0.22
CA MET A 19 -18.79 3.70 0.69
C MET A 19 -19.21 3.64 2.18
N GLY A 20 -20.47 3.95 2.52
CA GLY A 20 -20.93 3.94 3.92
C GLY A 20 -20.95 2.58 4.62
N ASN A 21 -20.70 1.48 3.92
CA ASN A 21 -20.66 0.15 4.52
C ASN A 21 -19.25 -0.27 4.98
N TYR A 22 -18.19 0.43 4.57
CA TYR A 22 -16.79 0.08 4.90
C TYR A 22 -16.15 0.99 5.95
N ASP A 23 -16.78 2.09 6.34
CA ASP A 23 -16.22 3.06 7.30
C ASP A 23 -15.81 2.41 8.62
N GLN A 24 -16.62 1.48 9.12
CA GLN A 24 -16.32 0.72 10.34
C GLN A 24 -15.05 -0.14 10.22
N TYR A 25 -14.74 -0.65 9.02
CA TYR A 25 -13.54 -1.45 8.78
C TYR A 25 -12.30 -0.57 8.69
N PHE A 26 -12.41 0.57 8.01
CA PHE A 26 -11.34 1.55 7.96
C PHE A 26 -11.03 2.12 9.33
N GLU A 27 -12.06 2.40 10.15
CA GLU A 27 -11.86 2.91 11.51
C GLU A 27 -11.17 1.88 12.41
N ALA A 28 -11.62 0.63 12.40
CA ALA A 28 -10.98 -0.44 13.17
C ALA A 28 -9.52 -0.67 12.72
N ASN A 29 -9.27 -0.67 11.41
CA ASN A 29 -7.91 -0.78 10.87
C ASN A 29 -7.05 0.45 11.25
N ARG A 30 -7.62 1.67 11.25
CA ARG A 30 -6.92 2.89 11.70
C ARG A 30 -6.47 2.78 13.15
N GLU A 31 -7.37 2.37 14.04
CA GLU A 31 -7.05 2.18 15.46
C GLU A 31 -5.96 1.15 15.68
N LEU A 32 -6.01 0.04 14.94
CA LEU A 32 -5.00 -1.01 15.00
C LEU A 32 -3.63 -0.50 14.48
N TRP A 33 -3.61 0.22 13.36
CA TRP A 33 -2.39 0.78 12.80
C TRP A 33 -1.81 1.91 13.65
N ASN A 34 -2.63 2.66 14.38
CA ASN A 34 -2.15 3.63 15.40
C ASN A 34 -1.32 2.93 16.49
N GLN A 35 -1.78 1.77 16.98
CA GLN A 35 -1.03 0.98 17.98
C GLN A 35 0.24 0.38 17.35
N ARG A 36 0.14 -0.20 16.15
CA ARG A 36 1.26 -0.78 15.42
C ARG A 36 2.36 0.24 15.14
N ALA A 37 2.04 1.46 14.75
CA ALA A 37 3.02 2.49 14.42
C ALA A 37 4.00 2.78 15.56
N ILE A 38 3.53 2.75 16.81
CA ILE A 38 4.37 2.96 18.00
C ILE A 38 5.37 1.81 18.18
N VAL A 39 4.90 0.58 18.06
CA VAL A 39 5.73 -0.63 18.22
C VAL A 39 6.72 -0.75 17.06
N HIS A 40 6.26 -0.54 15.84
CA HIS A 40 7.08 -0.62 14.63
C HIS A 40 8.25 0.36 14.66
N LYS A 41 8.02 1.59 15.06
CA LYS A 41 9.08 2.63 15.16
C LYS A 41 10.22 2.20 16.08
N SER A 42 9.94 1.45 17.14
CA SER A 42 10.93 1.00 18.14
C SER A 42 11.51 -0.38 17.84
N SER A 43 11.04 -1.06 16.80
CA SER A 43 11.46 -2.42 16.46
C SER A 43 12.78 -2.46 15.69
N ASP A 44 13.54 -3.54 15.90
CA ASP A 44 14.74 -3.82 15.11
C ASP A 44 14.43 -4.07 13.63
N PHE A 45 13.21 -4.50 13.32
CA PHE A 45 12.75 -4.73 11.95
C PHE A 45 12.90 -3.49 11.06
N TYR A 46 12.54 -2.33 11.58
CA TYR A 46 12.63 -1.07 10.84
C TYR A 46 14.00 -0.40 10.93
N ASN A 47 14.86 -0.82 11.85
CA ASN A 47 16.21 -0.27 12.01
C ASN A 47 16.28 1.26 11.89
N LEU A 48 15.40 1.96 12.65
CA LEU A 48 15.31 3.41 12.59
C LEU A 48 16.64 4.13 12.87
N ALA A 49 17.50 3.53 13.69
CA ALA A 49 18.83 4.08 13.99
C ALA A 49 19.74 4.04 12.74
N GLY A 50 19.80 2.94 12.03
CA GLY A 50 20.54 2.81 10.77
C GLY A 50 19.99 3.77 9.70
N PHE A 51 18.66 3.88 9.59
CA PHE A 51 18.04 4.84 8.69
C PHE A 51 18.46 6.29 9.02
N LYS A 52 18.43 6.70 10.30
CA LYS A 52 18.90 8.01 10.73
C LYS A 52 20.39 8.24 10.43
N ALA A 53 21.19 7.18 10.48
CA ALA A 53 22.62 7.21 10.12
C ALA A 53 22.89 7.24 8.61
N GLY A 54 21.84 7.15 7.77
CA GLY A 54 21.95 7.25 6.31
C GLY A 54 21.78 5.93 5.55
N GLU A 55 21.47 4.82 6.23
CA GLU A 55 21.15 3.59 5.54
C GLU A 55 19.85 3.71 4.74
N THR A 56 19.79 3.05 3.59
CA THR A 56 18.56 2.96 2.78
C THR A 56 17.60 1.93 3.36
N VAL A 57 16.31 2.22 3.27
CA VAL A 57 15.23 1.26 3.59
C VAL A 57 14.56 0.74 2.33
N LEU A 58 14.82 1.40 1.19
CA LEU A 58 14.32 0.94 -0.10
C LEU A 58 15.07 -0.31 -0.54
N THR A 59 14.32 -1.24 -1.14
CA THR A 59 14.86 -2.52 -1.57
C THR A 59 15.44 -2.44 -2.99
N PRO A 60 16.26 -3.40 -3.41
CA PRO A 60 16.73 -3.46 -4.78
C PRO A 60 15.59 -3.57 -5.82
N ILE A 61 14.39 -4.02 -5.44
CA ILE A 61 13.26 -4.15 -6.35
C ILE A 61 12.87 -2.77 -6.87
N GLU A 62 12.44 -1.87 -6.01
CA GLU A 62 12.01 -0.53 -6.41
C GLU A 62 13.18 0.35 -6.89
N LEU A 63 14.38 0.16 -6.33
CA LEU A 63 15.57 0.93 -6.74
C LEU A 63 16.05 0.63 -8.15
N ASN A 64 15.81 -0.59 -8.65
CA ASN A 64 16.15 -0.98 -10.02
C ASN A 64 15.04 -0.65 -11.02
N GLU A 65 13.82 -0.46 -10.55
CA GLU A 65 12.65 -0.30 -11.42
C GLU A 65 12.12 1.12 -11.48
N ILE A 66 12.45 1.99 -10.52
CA ILE A 66 12.12 3.41 -10.57
C ILE A 66 13.37 4.17 -11.00
N ASP A 67 13.21 4.93 -12.09
CA ASP A 67 14.26 5.78 -12.64
C ASP A 67 14.61 6.95 -11.69
N ASP A 68 15.45 7.89 -12.18
CA ASP A 68 15.81 9.10 -11.42
C ASP A 68 14.57 9.85 -10.92
N VAL A 69 14.51 10.06 -9.61
CA VAL A 69 13.41 10.74 -8.92
C VAL A 69 13.72 12.22 -8.58
N LYS A 70 14.94 12.68 -8.90
CA LYS A 70 15.37 14.03 -8.57
C LYS A 70 14.43 15.07 -9.15
N ASP A 71 14.00 16.00 -8.31
CA ASP A 71 13.07 17.09 -8.62
C ASP A 71 11.67 16.65 -9.08
N LYS A 72 11.37 15.34 -9.05
CA LYS A 72 10.04 14.80 -9.39
C LYS A 72 9.11 14.86 -8.18
N LYS A 73 7.86 15.24 -8.43
CA LYS A 73 6.80 15.14 -7.43
C LYS A 73 6.38 13.69 -7.29
N MET A 74 6.50 13.15 -6.07
CA MET A 74 6.12 11.77 -5.75
C MET A 74 5.02 11.74 -4.69
N LEU A 75 3.94 11.01 -4.96
CA LEU A 75 2.92 10.68 -3.97
C LEU A 75 3.15 9.26 -3.48
N HIS A 76 3.40 9.10 -2.19
CA HIS A 76 3.52 7.78 -1.56
C HIS A 76 2.21 7.44 -0.83
N LEU A 77 1.51 6.41 -1.31
CA LEU A 77 0.25 5.95 -0.76
C LEU A 77 0.49 4.97 0.38
N GLN A 78 -0.30 5.10 1.47
CA GLN A 78 -0.23 4.21 2.64
C GLN A 78 1.20 4.14 3.21
N CYS A 79 1.79 5.33 3.44
CA CYS A 79 3.21 5.52 3.70
C CYS A 79 3.66 5.16 5.12
N HIS A 80 2.76 4.68 5.99
CA HIS A 80 3.04 4.35 7.39
C HIS A 80 3.73 5.54 8.10
N PHE A 81 4.77 5.30 8.90
CA PHE A 81 5.53 6.40 9.53
C PHE A 81 6.66 6.95 8.64
N GLY A 82 6.57 6.76 7.32
CA GLY A 82 7.23 7.56 6.29
C GLY A 82 8.69 7.27 5.99
N MET A 83 9.27 6.15 6.41
CA MET A 83 10.70 5.89 6.16
C MET A 83 11.02 5.79 4.66
N ASP A 84 10.24 5.05 3.87
CA ASP A 84 10.42 4.96 2.42
C ASP A 84 10.22 6.33 1.75
N SER A 85 9.19 7.07 2.19
CA SER A 85 8.95 8.45 1.72
C SER A 85 10.17 9.34 1.93
N LEU A 86 10.79 9.25 3.11
CA LEU A 86 11.95 10.06 3.49
C LEU A 86 13.23 9.58 2.79
N ASP A 87 13.32 8.29 2.46
CA ASP A 87 14.44 7.79 1.65
C ASP A 87 14.35 8.30 0.20
N TRP A 88 13.14 8.28 -0.40
CA TRP A 88 12.93 8.94 -1.69
C TRP A 88 13.21 10.44 -1.66
N ALA A 89 12.85 11.13 -0.57
CA ALA A 89 13.17 12.54 -0.39
C ALA A 89 14.69 12.79 -0.30
N ARG A 90 15.47 11.93 0.36
CA ARG A 90 16.94 11.98 0.36
C ARG A 90 17.55 11.82 -1.04
N ARG A 91 16.85 11.13 -1.93
CA ARG A 91 17.25 10.96 -3.34
C ARG A 91 16.82 12.12 -4.23
N GLY A 92 16.21 13.15 -3.63
CA GLY A 92 15.82 14.38 -4.31
C GLY A 92 14.39 14.44 -4.81
N ALA A 93 13.53 13.45 -4.50
CA ALA A 93 12.10 13.53 -4.80
C ALA A 93 11.41 14.59 -3.93
N LEU A 94 10.40 15.25 -4.49
CA LEU A 94 9.47 16.13 -3.77
C LEU A 94 8.28 15.28 -3.30
N VAL A 95 8.39 14.72 -2.09
CA VAL A 95 7.49 13.65 -1.62
C VAL A 95 6.32 14.22 -0.84
N THR A 96 5.13 13.72 -1.16
CA THR A 96 3.93 13.79 -0.32
C THR A 96 3.53 12.37 0.07
N GLY A 97 3.52 12.05 1.37
CA GLY A 97 3.06 10.77 1.89
C GLY A 97 1.64 10.87 2.43
N VAL A 98 0.82 9.85 2.22
CA VAL A 98 -0.54 9.75 2.79
C VAL A 98 -0.70 8.44 3.53
N ASP A 99 -1.37 8.48 4.68
CA ASP A 99 -1.71 7.30 5.48
C ASP A 99 -2.99 7.55 6.28
N LEU A 100 -3.70 6.48 6.60
CA LEU A 100 -4.92 6.52 7.41
C LEU A 100 -4.62 6.75 8.90
N SER A 101 -3.47 6.24 9.39
CA SER A 101 -3.05 6.34 10.77
C SER A 101 -2.54 7.74 11.11
N ASP A 102 -3.24 8.45 11.97
CA ASP A 102 -2.82 9.76 12.48
C ASP A 102 -1.55 9.65 13.33
N THR A 103 -1.37 8.57 14.07
CA THR A 103 -0.15 8.28 14.82
C THR A 103 1.04 8.10 13.88
N ALA A 104 0.91 7.27 12.84
CA ALA A 104 1.97 7.05 11.86
C ALA A 104 2.37 8.36 11.14
N ILE A 105 1.39 9.15 10.70
CA ILE A 105 1.63 10.46 10.06
C ILE A 105 2.33 11.44 11.01
N ASN A 106 1.94 11.46 12.29
CA ASN A 106 2.63 12.30 13.27
C ASN A 106 4.10 11.89 13.43
N GLU A 107 4.38 10.59 13.52
CA GLU A 107 5.75 10.07 13.59
C GLU A 107 6.55 10.36 12.32
N ALA A 108 5.94 10.27 11.14
CA ALA A 108 6.56 10.65 9.88
C ALA A 108 6.97 12.14 9.87
N ARG A 109 6.11 13.02 10.36
CA ARG A 109 6.41 14.46 10.48
C ARG A 109 7.55 14.75 11.45
N ILE A 110 7.57 14.03 12.59
CA ILE A 110 8.68 14.16 13.57
C ILE A 110 9.98 13.73 12.94
N LEU A 111 10.02 12.55 12.29
CA LEU A 111 11.21 12.02 11.65
C LEU A 111 11.70 12.90 10.49
N ASN A 112 10.78 13.42 9.68
CA ASN A 112 11.08 14.38 8.62
C ASN A 112 11.82 15.64 9.15
N LYS A 113 11.30 16.19 10.25
CA LYS A 113 11.91 17.34 10.92
C LYS A 113 13.29 17.00 11.51
N GLU A 114 13.43 15.86 12.18
CA GLU A 114 14.70 15.40 12.75
C GLU A 114 15.78 15.22 11.68
N LEU A 115 15.40 14.77 10.48
CA LEU A 115 16.30 14.56 9.35
C LEU A 115 16.55 15.82 8.52
N GLY A 116 15.87 16.93 8.82
CA GLY A 116 15.97 18.18 8.05
C GLY A 116 15.45 18.05 6.61
N LEU A 117 14.54 17.11 6.35
CA LEU A 117 13.92 16.91 5.05
C LEU A 117 12.64 17.74 4.90
N THR A 118 12.10 17.84 3.67
CA THR A 118 10.98 18.72 3.32
C THR A 118 9.78 17.95 2.75
N ALA A 119 9.64 16.65 3.07
CA ALA A 119 8.48 15.88 2.67
C ALA A 119 7.20 16.37 3.37
N GLU A 120 6.08 16.28 2.67
CA GLU A 120 4.75 16.56 3.23
C GLU A 120 4.06 15.25 3.64
N PHE A 121 3.28 15.30 4.73
CA PHE A 121 2.54 14.13 5.21
C PHE A 121 1.09 14.51 5.53
N VAL A 122 0.14 13.79 4.94
CA VAL A 122 -1.31 14.02 5.05
C VAL A 122 -1.99 12.79 5.64
N CYS A 123 -2.75 12.98 6.72
CA CYS A 123 -3.57 11.93 7.31
C CYS A 123 -4.93 11.88 6.59
N CYS A 124 -5.18 10.84 5.83
CA CYS A 124 -6.46 10.59 5.20
C CYS A 124 -6.58 9.12 4.75
N ASN A 125 -7.81 8.68 4.50
CA ASN A 125 -8.01 7.44 3.76
C ASN A 125 -7.41 7.57 2.36
N VAL A 126 -6.71 6.54 1.90
CA VAL A 126 -6.06 6.54 0.56
C VAL A 126 -7.07 6.82 -0.55
N LEU A 127 -8.32 6.38 -0.41
CA LEU A 127 -9.39 6.59 -1.38
C LEU A 127 -9.80 8.08 -1.48
N ASP A 128 -9.61 8.86 -0.43
CA ASP A 128 -9.96 10.27 -0.33
C ASP A 128 -8.76 11.20 -0.64
N THR A 129 -7.61 10.64 -1.03
CA THR A 129 -6.37 11.40 -1.27
C THR A 129 -6.59 12.60 -2.16
N ALA A 130 -7.37 12.47 -3.25
CA ALA A 130 -7.63 13.56 -4.19
C ALA A 130 -8.49 14.73 -3.62
N ASP A 131 -9.12 14.52 -2.47
CA ASP A 131 -9.86 15.56 -1.77
C ASP A 131 -8.98 16.37 -0.80
N HIS A 132 -7.92 15.75 -0.31
CA HIS A 132 -6.95 16.33 0.62
C HIS A 132 -5.71 16.89 -0.07
N VAL A 133 -5.25 16.27 -1.16
CA VAL A 133 -4.03 16.65 -1.92
C VAL A 133 -4.43 17.18 -3.28
N LYS A 134 -4.12 18.44 -3.57
CA LYS A 134 -4.57 19.13 -4.79
C LYS A 134 -3.54 19.14 -5.94
N SER A 135 -2.33 18.67 -5.69
CA SER A 135 -1.28 18.54 -6.71
C SER A 135 -1.47 17.29 -7.57
N GLN A 136 -0.92 17.32 -8.78
CA GLN A 136 -0.66 16.11 -9.57
C GLN A 136 0.83 15.77 -9.50
N PHE A 137 1.13 14.48 -9.68
CA PHE A 137 2.43 13.90 -9.42
C PHE A 137 3.06 13.28 -10.68
N ASP A 138 4.37 13.30 -10.73
CA ASP A 138 5.16 12.61 -11.75
C ASP A 138 5.20 11.11 -11.47
N ILE A 139 5.18 10.75 -10.16
CA ILE A 139 5.20 9.36 -9.69
C ILE A 139 4.14 9.20 -8.59
N VAL A 140 3.34 8.13 -8.67
CA VAL A 140 2.54 7.62 -7.55
C VAL A 140 3.12 6.26 -7.17
N PHE A 141 3.57 6.15 -5.94
CA PHE A 141 4.29 5.00 -5.39
C PHE A 141 3.51 4.37 -4.24
N THR A 142 3.52 3.04 -4.16
CA THR A 142 3.06 2.29 -2.98
C THR A 142 3.86 1.01 -2.84
N SER A 143 4.08 0.54 -1.61
CA SER A 143 4.94 -0.60 -1.33
C SER A 143 4.40 -1.44 -0.20
N TYR A 144 4.51 -2.70 -0.38
CA TYR A 144 4.35 -3.89 0.45
C TYR A 144 3.24 -3.89 1.51
N GLY A 145 2.25 -4.77 1.29
CA GLY A 145 1.18 -5.03 2.25
C GLY A 145 0.13 -3.91 2.31
N THR A 146 -0.14 -3.25 1.18
CA THR A 146 -0.99 -2.05 1.14
C THR A 146 -2.39 -2.33 0.63
N ILE A 147 -2.54 -3.04 -0.49
CA ILE A 147 -3.85 -3.20 -1.14
C ILE A 147 -4.78 -4.14 -0.40
N GLY A 148 -4.25 -5.04 0.42
CA GLY A 148 -5.05 -5.94 1.26
C GLY A 148 -5.96 -5.24 2.27
N TRP A 149 -5.77 -3.94 2.51
CA TRP A 149 -6.63 -3.12 3.38
C TRP A 149 -7.82 -2.49 2.67
N LEU A 150 -7.95 -2.72 1.36
CA LEU A 150 -8.95 -2.09 0.51
C LEU A 150 -10.02 -3.10 0.09
N PRO A 151 -11.31 -2.78 0.24
CA PRO A 151 -12.39 -3.69 -0.15
C PRO A 151 -12.63 -3.77 -1.66
N ASP A 152 -12.24 -2.73 -2.42
CA ASP A 152 -12.39 -2.61 -3.86
C ASP A 152 -11.22 -1.78 -4.44
N LEU A 153 -10.58 -2.31 -5.46
CA LEU A 153 -9.44 -1.65 -6.10
C LEU A 153 -9.83 -0.66 -7.19
N LYS A 154 -11.08 -0.63 -7.64
CA LYS A 154 -11.50 0.32 -8.68
C LYS A 154 -11.46 1.78 -8.21
N PRO A 155 -12.01 2.15 -7.01
CA PRO A 155 -11.86 3.51 -6.49
C PRO A 155 -10.40 3.91 -6.28
N TRP A 156 -9.56 2.96 -5.79
CA TRP A 156 -8.13 3.17 -5.60
C TRP A 156 -7.40 3.44 -6.93
N ALA A 157 -7.62 2.63 -7.96
CA ALA A 157 -7.01 2.82 -9.27
C ALA A 157 -7.47 4.14 -9.93
N ASN A 158 -8.75 4.51 -9.81
CA ASN A 158 -9.28 5.78 -10.29
C ASN A 158 -8.63 6.97 -9.56
N MET A 159 -8.43 6.87 -8.25
CA MET A 159 -7.73 7.90 -7.47
C MET A 159 -6.29 8.04 -7.96
N ILE A 160 -5.54 6.95 -8.17
CA ILE A 160 -4.18 6.97 -8.72
C ILE A 160 -4.15 7.68 -10.08
N ALA A 161 -5.03 7.28 -11.00
CA ALA A 161 -5.12 7.90 -12.31
C ALA A 161 -5.43 9.41 -12.22
N ARG A 162 -6.25 9.85 -11.26
CA ARG A 162 -6.55 11.27 -11.01
C ARG A 162 -5.32 12.03 -10.49
N MET A 163 -4.52 11.41 -9.62
CA MET A 163 -3.35 12.04 -9.01
C MET A 163 -2.13 12.11 -9.94
N LEU A 164 -2.05 11.26 -10.95
CA LEU A 164 -0.97 11.28 -11.92
C LEU A 164 -1.12 12.39 -12.94
N LYS A 165 -0.01 13.03 -13.31
CA LYS A 165 0.13 13.82 -14.54
C LYS A 165 0.03 12.89 -15.76
N ARG A 166 -0.24 13.44 -16.94
CA ARG A 166 -0.04 12.71 -18.20
C ARG A 166 1.43 12.34 -18.35
N GLY A 167 1.72 11.11 -18.76
CA GLY A 167 3.07 10.54 -18.78
C GLY A 167 3.63 10.18 -17.40
N GLY A 168 2.87 10.38 -16.33
CA GLY A 168 3.28 10.04 -14.97
C GLY A 168 3.25 8.53 -14.71
N LEU A 169 4.17 8.06 -13.88
CA LEU A 169 4.38 6.66 -13.51
C LEU A 169 3.58 6.31 -12.25
N PHE A 170 2.80 5.24 -12.31
CA PHE A 170 2.39 4.49 -11.13
C PHE A 170 3.33 3.30 -10.94
N TYR A 171 3.77 3.11 -9.70
CA TYR A 171 4.59 1.98 -9.29
C TYR A 171 4.06 1.35 -8.01
N ILE A 172 3.97 0.03 -8.02
CA ILE A 172 3.69 -0.79 -6.84
C ILE A 172 4.66 -1.96 -6.76
N ALA A 173 5.22 -2.19 -5.57
CA ALA A 173 5.79 -3.46 -5.17
C ALA A 173 4.94 -4.03 -4.03
N GLU A 174 4.41 -5.25 -4.18
CA GLU A 174 3.43 -5.80 -3.26
C GLU A 174 3.67 -7.29 -3.02
N PHE A 175 3.25 -7.79 -1.87
CA PHE A 175 3.26 -9.23 -1.61
C PHE A 175 2.33 -9.95 -2.57
N HIS A 176 2.83 -11.05 -3.13
CA HIS A 176 2.08 -11.82 -4.10
C HIS A 176 0.86 -12.49 -3.44
N PRO A 177 -0.35 -12.45 -4.06
CA PRO A 177 -1.55 -13.01 -3.44
C PRO A 177 -1.47 -14.50 -3.11
N VAL A 178 -0.55 -15.23 -3.70
CA VAL A 178 -0.30 -16.65 -3.34
C VAL A 178 0.14 -16.78 -1.89
N VAL A 179 0.93 -15.85 -1.33
CA VAL A 179 1.36 -15.94 0.08
C VAL A 179 0.20 -15.75 1.04
N TRP A 180 -0.79 -14.97 0.67
CA TRP A 180 -1.99 -14.72 1.46
C TRP A 180 -3.03 -15.85 1.41
N MET A 181 -2.82 -16.87 0.57
CA MET A 181 -3.67 -18.06 0.56
C MET A 181 -3.42 -18.98 1.75
N PHE A 182 -2.22 -18.92 2.34
CA PHE A 182 -1.81 -19.83 3.42
C PHE A 182 -2.28 -19.33 4.80
N ASP A 183 -2.27 -20.26 5.74
CA ASP A 183 -2.29 -19.95 7.16
C ASP A 183 -0.96 -19.29 7.58
N ASP A 184 -0.91 -18.69 8.77
CA ASP A 184 0.28 -17.95 9.25
C ASP A 184 1.55 -18.82 9.35
N GLU A 185 1.37 -20.14 9.54
CA GLU A 185 2.47 -21.12 9.64
C GLU A 185 2.87 -21.73 8.29
N PHE A 186 2.21 -21.34 7.20
CA PHE A 186 2.42 -21.88 5.85
C PHE A 186 2.28 -23.41 5.76
N THR A 187 1.36 -23.97 6.52
CA THR A 187 1.12 -25.44 6.58
C THR A 187 0.05 -25.89 5.58
N HIS A 188 -0.95 -25.07 5.28
CA HIS A 188 -2.01 -25.39 4.35
C HIS A 188 -2.66 -24.12 3.76
N ILE A 189 -3.36 -24.29 2.65
CA ILE A 189 -4.17 -23.24 2.05
C ILE A 189 -5.42 -23.02 2.90
N LYS A 190 -5.59 -21.81 3.44
CA LYS A 190 -6.69 -21.40 4.31
C LYS A 190 -7.64 -20.44 3.63
N TYR A 191 -7.14 -19.58 2.77
CA TYR A 191 -7.90 -18.51 2.12
C TYR A 191 -7.95 -18.69 0.62
N ALA A 192 -9.02 -18.18 -0.02
CA ALA A 192 -9.11 -18.16 -1.47
C ALA A 192 -8.12 -17.17 -2.08
N TYR A 193 -7.62 -17.48 -3.28
CA TYR A 193 -6.75 -16.60 -4.05
C TYR A 193 -7.46 -15.30 -4.44
N GLU A 194 -8.73 -15.37 -4.79
CA GLU A 194 -9.61 -14.25 -5.04
C GLU A 194 -10.71 -14.27 -3.98
N ASN A 195 -10.66 -13.34 -3.06
CA ASN A 195 -11.60 -13.28 -1.96
C ASN A 195 -12.51 -12.06 -2.08
N LYS A 196 -13.81 -12.32 -2.22
CA LYS A 196 -14.84 -11.26 -2.30
C LYS A 196 -15.43 -10.91 -0.94
N GLU A 197 -15.16 -11.73 0.07
CA GLU A 197 -15.65 -11.52 1.43
C GLU A 197 -14.53 -10.93 2.29
N VAL A 198 -14.90 -10.11 3.27
CA VAL A 198 -13.94 -9.57 4.22
C VAL A 198 -13.33 -10.70 5.06
N ILE A 199 -12.01 -10.72 5.15
CA ILE A 199 -11.28 -11.56 6.10
C ILE A 199 -11.22 -10.80 7.42
N VAL A 200 -11.77 -11.40 8.48
CA VAL A 200 -11.73 -10.81 9.83
C VAL A 200 -10.77 -11.62 10.68
N THR A 201 -9.73 -10.98 11.17
CA THR A 201 -8.74 -11.61 12.05
C THR A 201 -8.71 -10.89 13.39
N GLU A 202 -8.74 -11.64 14.48
CA GLU A 202 -8.45 -11.12 15.81
C GLU A 202 -6.94 -11.24 16.04
N ASN A 203 -6.26 -10.10 16.08
CA ASN A 203 -4.80 -10.06 16.19
C ASN A 203 -4.35 -9.84 17.62
N GLN A 204 -3.24 -10.50 17.94
CA GLN A 204 -2.39 -10.23 19.09
C GLN A 204 -0.98 -9.94 18.59
N GLY A 205 -0.39 -8.81 19.01
CA GLY A 205 0.91 -8.39 18.57
C GLY A 205 0.95 -7.87 17.12
N THR A 206 2.12 -7.86 16.52
CA THR A 206 2.36 -7.44 15.13
C THR A 206 3.50 -8.24 14.52
N TYR A 207 3.71 -8.16 13.20
CA TYR A 207 4.79 -8.87 12.50
C TYR A 207 6.20 -8.46 12.95
N THR A 208 6.36 -7.28 13.55
CA THR A 208 7.65 -6.83 14.10
C THR A 208 7.86 -7.28 15.56
N ASP A 209 6.79 -7.47 16.32
CA ASP A 209 6.80 -7.99 17.69
C ASP A 209 5.49 -8.72 17.99
N ARG A 210 5.55 -10.06 17.95
CA ARG A 210 4.38 -10.92 18.17
C ARG A 210 3.91 -10.95 19.62
N ASN A 211 4.72 -10.45 20.56
CA ASN A 211 4.39 -10.36 21.97
C ASN A 211 3.92 -8.97 22.39
N ALA A 212 3.90 -8.00 21.48
CA ALA A 212 3.39 -6.68 21.78
C ALA A 212 1.94 -6.74 22.29
N ASP A 213 1.62 -5.92 23.30
CA ASP A 213 0.25 -5.84 23.84
C ASP A 213 -0.64 -5.00 22.90
N ILE A 214 -0.79 -5.49 21.69
CA ILE A 214 -1.69 -4.97 20.68
C ILE A 214 -2.81 -5.98 20.50
N ARG A 215 -4.05 -5.53 20.62
CA ARG A 215 -5.24 -6.36 20.37
C ARG A 215 -6.24 -5.56 19.54
N GLY A 216 -6.81 -6.21 18.56
CA GLY A 216 -7.84 -5.61 17.74
C GLY A 216 -8.31 -6.52 16.62
N LYS A 217 -9.43 -6.13 16.02
CA LYS A 217 -9.91 -6.76 14.80
C LYS A 217 -9.28 -6.10 13.60
N GLU A 218 -8.83 -6.93 12.69
CA GLU A 218 -8.28 -6.56 11.41
C GLU A 218 -9.25 -6.97 10.31
N TYR A 219 -9.46 -6.09 9.36
CA TYR A 219 -10.30 -6.32 8.20
C TYR A 219 -9.46 -6.21 6.95
N SER A 220 -9.37 -7.32 6.19
CA SER A 220 -8.53 -7.40 5.01
C SER A 220 -9.20 -8.17 3.88
N TRP A 221 -8.62 -8.07 2.68
CA TRP A 221 -9.09 -8.71 1.45
C TRP A 221 -7.91 -9.26 0.66
N ASN A 222 -8.09 -10.42 0.04
CA ASN A 222 -7.15 -10.92 -0.95
C ASN A 222 -7.55 -10.43 -2.34
N HIS A 223 -6.60 -9.88 -3.07
CA HIS A 223 -6.78 -9.40 -4.43
C HIS A 223 -5.94 -10.22 -5.40
N SER A 224 -6.59 -10.85 -6.37
CA SER A 224 -5.87 -11.56 -7.42
C SER A 224 -5.06 -10.60 -8.29
N ILE A 225 -3.99 -11.09 -8.91
CA ILE A 225 -3.21 -10.29 -9.88
C ILE A 225 -4.09 -9.74 -10.99
N SER A 226 -5.06 -10.55 -11.47
CA SER A 226 -6.00 -10.11 -12.51
C SER A 226 -6.88 -8.95 -12.05
N GLU A 227 -7.31 -8.91 -10.78
CA GLU A 227 -8.08 -7.81 -10.23
C GLU A 227 -7.25 -6.53 -10.19
N VAL A 228 -6.00 -6.60 -9.71
CA VAL A 228 -5.08 -5.46 -9.66
C VAL A 228 -4.84 -4.89 -11.06
N LEU A 229 -4.46 -5.74 -12.00
CA LEU A 229 -4.19 -5.34 -13.39
C LEU A 229 -5.43 -4.73 -14.05
N ASN A 230 -6.59 -5.37 -13.92
CA ASN A 230 -7.82 -4.90 -14.52
C ASN A 230 -8.32 -3.58 -13.89
N ALA A 231 -8.10 -3.36 -12.60
CA ALA A 231 -8.42 -2.08 -11.95
C ALA A 231 -7.56 -0.94 -12.52
N LEU A 232 -6.24 -1.15 -12.69
CA LEU A 232 -5.32 -0.17 -13.26
C LEU A 232 -5.64 0.11 -14.74
N ILE A 233 -5.84 -0.93 -15.56
CA ILE A 233 -6.22 -0.80 -16.98
C ILE A 233 -7.57 -0.07 -17.09
N GLY A 234 -8.54 -0.46 -16.29
CA GLY A 234 -9.88 0.15 -16.28
C GLY A 234 -9.89 1.63 -15.87
N SER A 235 -8.88 2.10 -15.15
CA SER A 235 -8.69 3.51 -14.80
C SER A 235 -7.96 4.33 -15.87
N GLY A 236 -7.58 3.71 -17.01
CA GLY A 236 -6.89 4.36 -18.11
C GLY A 236 -5.36 4.37 -18.01
N LEU A 237 -4.80 3.53 -17.13
CA LEU A 237 -3.36 3.33 -17.06
C LEU A 237 -2.92 2.24 -18.04
N THR A 238 -1.75 2.43 -18.67
CA THR A 238 -1.10 1.44 -19.52
C THR A 238 -0.04 0.72 -18.72
N ILE A 239 -0.15 -0.60 -18.60
CA ILE A 239 0.86 -1.43 -17.93
C ILE A 239 2.11 -1.49 -18.81
N GLU A 240 3.25 -1.08 -18.26
CA GLU A 240 4.55 -1.16 -18.93
C GLU A 240 5.31 -2.44 -18.61
N SER A 241 5.28 -2.84 -17.32
CA SER A 241 5.89 -4.09 -16.87
C SER A 241 5.15 -4.67 -15.67
N PHE A 242 5.25 -5.99 -15.57
CA PHE A 242 4.83 -6.79 -14.42
C PHE A 242 5.92 -7.81 -14.16
N ASN A 243 6.48 -7.83 -12.96
CA ASN A 243 7.54 -8.74 -12.55
C ASN A 243 7.12 -9.50 -11.30
N GLU A 244 7.58 -10.75 -11.18
CA GLU A 244 7.38 -11.61 -10.01
C GLU A 244 8.73 -12.01 -9.42
N PHE A 245 8.80 -11.99 -8.08
CA PHE A 245 10.01 -12.30 -7.33
C PHE A 245 9.75 -13.50 -6.43
N MET A 246 10.62 -14.54 -6.53
CA MET A 246 10.52 -15.77 -5.74
C MET A 246 11.02 -15.59 -4.31
N TYR A 247 11.14 -14.36 -3.83
CA TYR A 247 11.61 -14.02 -2.48
C TYR A 247 10.86 -12.80 -1.93
N SER A 248 10.86 -12.69 -0.60
CA SER A 248 10.47 -11.47 0.10
C SER A 248 11.72 -10.64 0.43
N PRO A 249 11.69 -9.30 0.27
CA PRO A 249 12.78 -8.44 0.74
C PRO A 249 12.76 -8.22 2.26
N TYR A 250 11.74 -8.75 2.96
CA TYR A 250 11.53 -8.59 4.40
C TYR A 250 11.24 -9.93 5.09
N PRO A 251 11.72 -10.13 6.34
CA PRO A 251 11.40 -11.30 7.16
C PRO A 251 10.05 -11.16 7.89
N CYS A 252 9.01 -10.67 7.22
CA CYS A 252 7.71 -10.36 7.84
C CYS A 252 6.80 -11.58 8.02
N PHE A 253 7.06 -12.69 7.32
CA PHE A 253 6.30 -13.92 7.44
C PHE A 253 6.91 -14.87 8.48
N GLN A 254 6.12 -15.83 8.95
CA GLN A 254 6.63 -16.95 9.74
C GLN A 254 7.39 -17.93 8.83
N GLN A 255 8.25 -18.76 9.44
CA GLN A 255 8.99 -19.81 8.75
C GLN A 255 9.88 -19.32 7.58
N VAL A 256 10.33 -18.06 7.60
CA VAL A 256 11.23 -17.54 6.56
C VAL A 256 12.70 -17.88 6.85
N ILE A 257 13.46 -18.10 5.78
CA ILE A 257 14.89 -18.34 5.79
C ILE A 257 15.56 -17.31 4.87
N GLU A 258 16.56 -16.63 5.38
CA GLU A 258 17.43 -15.79 4.56
C GLU A 258 18.39 -16.69 3.78
N PHE A 259 18.39 -16.58 2.44
CA PHE A 259 19.28 -17.35 1.57
C PHE A 259 20.35 -16.48 0.89
N GLU A 260 20.07 -15.20 0.78
CA GLU A 260 20.95 -14.13 0.34
C GLU A 260 20.61 -12.89 1.16
N LYS A 261 21.59 -12.04 1.45
CA LYS A 261 21.37 -10.83 2.24
C LYS A 261 20.19 -10.00 1.71
N GLY A 262 19.18 -9.81 2.54
CA GLY A 262 17.95 -9.07 2.20
C GLY A 262 16.99 -9.86 1.30
N LYS A 263 17.13 -11.20 1.22
CA LYS A 263 16.20 -12.04 0.45
C LYS A 263 15.81 -13.27 1.27
N TRP A 264 14.51 -13.37 1.51
CA TRP A 264 13.93 -14.47 2.29
C TRP A 264 12.93 -15.28 1.47
N HIS A 265 12.86 -16.56 1.74
CA HIS A 265 11.76 -17.40 1.28
C HIS A 265 11.20 -18.26 2.41
N ILE A 266 10.01 -18.79 2.20
CA ILE A 266 9.35 -19.66 3.17
C ILE A 266 9.99 -21.03 3.10
N LYS A 267 10.35 -21.56 4.27
CA LYS A 267 10.99 -22.87 4.43
C LYS A 267 10.17 -23.97 3.76
N GLY A 268 10.80 -24.73 2.87
CA GLY A 268 10.17 -25.80 2.12
C GLY A 268 9.43 -25.35 0.85
N MET A 269 9.35 -24.02 0.60
CA MET A 269 8.71 -23.44 -0.59
C MET A 269 9.71 -22.65 -1.47
N GLU A 270 11.00 -22.88 -1.28
CA GLU A 270 12.08 -22.20 -1.97
C GLU A 270 11.94 -22.32 -3.49
N GLY A 271 11.82 -21.18 -4.18
CA GLY A 271 11.67 -21.11 -5.64
C GLY A 271 10.40 -21.76 -6.20
N LYS A 272 9.42 -22.10 -5.37
CA LYS A 272 8.17 -22.77 -5.79
C LYS A 272 6.99 -21.82 -5.92
N ILE A 273 6.99 -20.73 -5.17
CA ILE A 273 5.93 -19.72 -5.19
C ILE A 273 6.54 -18.32 -5.31
N PRO A 274 5.92 -17.43 -6.08
CA PRO A 274 6.28 -16.01 -6.04
C PRO A 274 5.85 -15.43 -4.69
N MET A 275 6.71 -14.59 -4.09
CA MET A 275 6.42 -13.94 -2.81
C MET A 275 6.10 -12.46 -2.94
N VAL A 276 6.60 -11.83 -3.99
CA VAL A 276 6.41 -10.40 -4.29
C VAL A 276 6.16 -10.24 -5.77
N TYR A 277 5.44 -9.19 -6.15
CA TYR A 277 5.35 -8.72 -7.53
C TYR A 277 5.54 -7.22 -7.58
N SER A 278 5.90 -6.70 -8.76
CA SER A 278 5.91 -5.28 -9.06
C SER A 278 5.13 -4.96 -10.33
N ILE A 279 4.55 -3.77 -10.39
CA ILE A 279 3.87 -3.25 -11.58
C ILE A 279 4.37 -1.82 -11.84
N ARG A 280 4.73 -1.55 -13.09
CA ARG A 280 4.88 -0.21 -13.64
C ARG A 280 3.71 0.07 -14.58
N ALA A 281 3.04 1.17 -14.38
CA ALA A 281 1.95 1.61 -15.26
C ALA A 281 2.03 3.12 -15.51
N VAL A 282 1.70 3.58 -16.71
CA VAL A 282 1.80 4.99 -17.10
C VAL A 282 0.43 5.53 -17.49
N LYS A 283 0.16 6.76 -17.07
CA LYS A 283 -1.03 7.51 -17.50
C LYS A 283 -0.79 8.13 -18.89
N GLN A 284 -1.60 7.73 -19.86
CA GLN A 284 -1.55 8.26 -21.23
C GLN A 284 -2.08 9.70 -21.32
#